data_8eef28b6703d396c9daf959ec747af42
#
_entry.id   8eef28b6703d396c9daf959ec747af42
#
_cell.length_a   1.000
_cell.length_b   1.000
_cell.length_c   1.000
_cell.angle_alpha   90.00
_cell.angle_beta   90.00
_cell.angle_gamma   90.00
#
_symmetry.space_group_name_H-M   'P 1'
#
loop_
_entity.id
_entity.type
_entity.pdbx_description
1 polymer ?
#
loop_
_entity_poly.entity_id
_entity_poly.type
_entity_poly.pdbx_seq_one_letter_code
_entity_poly.pdbx_strand_id
1 'polypeptide(L)'
;MQAMQYTIKLPSDYDMDIIRQRVRNTGHLMDGFDDLFFKVYLISEKSEGQLFNSYCPLYIWKNTNGMTKFIFDGYFDHILNSFGWQNIEIGVTSSVEISDHFDSSKYATLEIIDIEASESLKSFTIHEQMQNNESGKVVIFNPDKWKKCIFTFYTNKPDTQLPTFEILHISQ
;
A
#
# COMPACT_ATOMS: atom_id res chain seq x y z
N MET A 1 -8.46 -0.65 -12.57
CA MET A 1 -8.37 -0.46 -11.09
C MET A 1 -7.44 0.70 -10.81
N GLN A 2 -7.56 1.32 -9.64
CA GLN A 2 -6.72 2.44 -9.20
C GLN A 2 -6.13 2.13 -7.83
N ALA A 3 -4.87 2.54 -7.65
CA ALA A 3 -4.22 2.49 -6.35
C ALA A 3 -4.33 3.85 -5.66
N MET A 4 -4.50 3.81 -4.35
CA MET A 4 -4.47 4.97 -3.48
C MET A 4 -3.57 4.66 -2.29
N GLN A 5 -2.67 5.57 -1.95
CA GLN A 5 -1.81 5.47 -0.79
C GLN A 5 -1.62 6.83 -0.12
N TYR A 6 -1.38 6.84 1.16
CA TYR A 6 -0.83 7.96 1.90
C TYR A 6 0.18 7.43 2.93
N THR A 7 1.17 8.24 3.26
CA THR A 7 2.23 7.86 4.20
C THR A 7 2.29 8.83 5.37
N ILE A 8 1.89 8.34 6.53
CA ILE A 8 1.96 9.06 7.79
C ILE A 8 3.31 8.73 8.44
N LYS A 9 4.25 9.66 8.36
CA LYS A 9 5.53 9.55 9.07
C LYS A 9 5.31 9.86 10.54
N LEU A 10 5.83 8.99 11.40
CA LEU A 10 5.71 9.08 12.84
C LEU A 10 7.08 9.37 13.49
N PRO A 11 7.12 10.02 14.66
CA PRO A 11 8.37 10.23 15.40
C PRO A 11 9.13 8.91 15.61
N SER A 12 10.46 9.01 15.74
CA SER A 12 11.31 7.82 15.92
C SER A 12 11.08 7.08 17.25
N ASP A 13 10.54 7.77 18.22
CA ASP A 13 10.15 7.28 19.56
C ASP A 13 8.65 7.04 19.71
N TYR A 14 7.90 7.09 18.59
CA TYR A 14 6.46 6.82 18.61
C TYR A 14 6.19 5.36 18.96
N ASP A 15 5.27 5.14 19.90
CA ASP A 15 4.82 3.79 20.25
C ASP A 15 3.95 3.22 19.13
N MET A 16 4.54 2.35 18.30
CA MET A 16 3.87 1.72 17.16
C MET A 16 2.74 0.76 17.56
N ASP A 17 2.66 0.34 18.82
CA ASP A 17 1.53 -0.45 19.31
C ASP A 17 0.22 0.33 19.31
N ILE A 18 0.27 1.65 19.36
CA ILE A 18 -0.91 2.52 19.16
C ILE A 18 -1.51 2.28 17.77
N ILE A 19 -0.68 2.21 16.73
CA ILE A 19 -1.14 1.93 15.35
C ILE A 19 -1.66 0.49 15.25
N ARG A 20 -0.93 -0.48 15.82
CA ARG A 20 -1.38 -1.88 15.84
C ARG A 20 -2.75 -2.02 16.51
N GLN A 21 -2.94 -1.35 17.65
CA GLN A 21 -4.21 -1.38 18.35
C GLN A 21 -5.34 -0.70 17.57
N ARG A 22 -5.04 0.44 16.93
CA ARG A 22 -5.99 1.10 16.03
C ARG A 22 -6.45 0.14 14.93
N VAL A 23 -5.52 -0.52 14.23
CA VAL A 23 -5.86 -1.44 13.14
C VAL A 23 -6.62 -2.67 13.65
N ARG A 24 -6.23 -3.25 14.78
CA ARG A 24 -7.01 -4.33 15.41
C ARG A 24 -8.46 -3.95 15.70
N ASN A 25 -8.68 -2.72 16.13
CA ASN A 25 -10.02 -2.26 16.52
C ASN A 25 -10.88 -1.81 15.34
N THR A 26 -10.27 -1.30 14.26
CA THR A 26 -11.02 -0.64 13.18
C THR A 26 -10.73 -1.19 11.78
N GLY A 27 -9.72 -2.05 11.62
CA GLY A 27 -9.31 -2.57 10.30
C GLY A 27 -10.47 -3.25 9.58
N HIS A 28 -11.19 -4.12 10.28
CA HIS A 28 -12.33 -4.87 9.76
C HIS A 28 -13.50 -3.99 9.27
N LEU A 29 -13.57 -2.72 9.66
CA LEU A 29 -14.62 -1.80 9.21
C LEU A 29 -14.55 -1.49 7.70
N MET A 30 -13.44 -1.84 7.07
CA MET A 30 -13.28 -1.72 5.62
C MET A 30 -13.57 -3.03 4.86
N ASP A 31 -13.86 -4.13 5.58
CA ASP A 31 -14.21 -5.40 4.95
C ASP A 31 -15.56 -5.25 4.20
N GLY A 32 -15.59 -5.67 2.95
CA GLY A 32 -16.76 -5.51 2.08
C GLY A 32 -17.10 -4.07 1.68
N PHE A 33 -16.18 -3.11 1.84
CA PHE A 33 -16.43 -1.73 1.41
C PHE A 33 -16.64 -1.66 -0.10
N ASP A 34 -17.67 -0.90 -0.53
CA ASP A 34 -18.06 -0.78 -1.93
C ASP A 34 -16.88 -0.42 -2.84
N ASP A 35 -16.74 -1.15 -3.94
CA ASP A 35 -15.70 -0.97 -4.95
C ASP A 35 -14.25 -1.14 -4.44
N LEU A 36 -14.02 -1.53 -3.19
CA LEU A 36 -12.70 -1.91 -2.72
C LEU A 36 -12.36 -3.31 -3.28
N PHE A 37 -11.17 -3.44 -3.88
CA PHE A 37 -10.64 -4.76 -4.22
C PHE A 37 -9.91 -5.34 -3.02
N PHE A 38 -8.99 -4.56 -2.45
CA PHE A 38 -8.44 -4.80 -1.11
C PHE A 38 -7.81 -3.53 -0.54
N LYS A 39 -7.65 -3.53 0.77
CA LYS A 39 -6.83 -2.58 1.52
C LYS A 39 -5.83 -3.34 2.37
N VAL A 40 -4.56 -2.97 2.29
CA VAL A 40 -3.49 -3.52 3.13
C VAL A 40 -3.02 -2.44 4.12
N TYR A 41 -3.04 -2.75 5.41
CA TYR A 41 -2.60 -1.85 6.47
C TYR A 41 -1.12 -2.06 6.74
N LEU A 42 -0.28 -1.19 6.20
CA LEU A 42 1.17 -1.29 6.23
C LEU A 42 1.77 -0.40 7.31
N ILE A 43 2.75 -0.92 8.04
CA ILE A 43 3.63 -0.13 8.90
C ILE A 43 5.10 -0.40 8.58
N SER A 44 5.95 0.60 8.80
CA SER A 44 7.40 0.42 8.89
C SER A 44 7.90 0.87 10.24
N GLU A 45 8.92 0.21 10.76
CA GLU A 45 9.52 0.54 12.06
C GLU A 45 11.03 0.68 11.98
N LYS A 46 11.52 1.72 12.61
CA LYS A 46 12.96 1.97 12.73
C LYS A 46 13.66 0.88 13.54
N SER A 47 12.99 0.32 14.54
CA SER A 47 13.45 -0.82 15.33
C SER A 47 13.66 -2.09 14.51
N GLU A 48 12.94 -2.22 13.37
CA GLU A 48 13.04 -3.32 12.43
C GLU A 48 14.00 -3.03 11.25
N GLY A 49 14.83 -2.01 11.38
CA GLY A 49 15.84 -1.63 10.37
C GLY A 49 15.31 -0.74 9.25
N GLN A 50 14.10 -0.20 9.35
CA GLN A 50 13.57 0.73 8.36
C GLN A 50 14.05 2.17 8.65
N LEU A 51 13.97 3.05 7.65
CA LEU A 51 14.47 4.43 7.76
C LEU A 51 13.70 5.26 8.78
N PHE A 52 12.39 5.01 8.93
CA PHE A 52 11.51 5.75 9.84
C PHE A 52 10.28 4.91 10.23
N ASN A 53 9.65 5.32 11.33
CA ASN A 53 8.33 4.81 11.69
C ASN A 53 7.28 5.40 10.76
N SER A 54 6.40 4.57 10.22
CA SER A 54 5.28 5.04 9.40
C SER A 54 4.05 4.14 9.48
N TYR A 55 2.92 4.74 9.17
CA TYR A 55 1.67 4.07 8.84
C TYR A 55 1.27 4.48 7.43
N CYS A 56 1.23 3.51 6.50
CA CYS A 56 1.08 3.78 5.07
C CYS A 56 0.18 2.76 4.37
N PRO A 57 -1.13 2.78 4.63
CA PRO A 57 -2.05 1.82 4.02
C PRO A 57 -2.11 1.98 2.49
N LEU A 58 -2.17 0.84 1.81
CA LEU A 58 -2.36 0.75 0.36
C LEU A 58 -3.77 0.28 0.07
N TYR A 59 -4.47 0.96 -0.83
CA TYR A 59 -5.80 0.62 -1.30
C TYR A 59 -5.75 0.31 -2.78
N ILE A 60 -6.42 -0.76 -3.19
CA ILE A 60 -6.70 -1.05 -4.61
C ILE A 60 -8.20 -1.00 -4.80
N TRP A 61 -8.63 -0.08 -5.63
CA TRP A 61 -10.03 0.19 -5.93
C TRP A 61 -10.45 -0.45 -7.26
N LYS A 62 -11.56 -1.17 -7.26
CA LYS A 62 -12.19 -1.70 -8.49
C LYS A 62 -12.70 -0.57 -9.36
N ASN A 63 -13.23 0.48 -8.70
CA ASN A 63 -13.86 1.63 -9.33
C ASN A 63 -13.52 2.92 -8.58
N THR A 64 -13.47 4.06 -9.29
CA THR A 64 -13.30 5.41 -8.71
C THR A 64 -14.39 5.80 -7.75
N ASN A 65 -15.62 5.28 -7.91
CA ASN A 65 -16.73 5.64 -7.03
C ASN A 65 -16.46 5.26 -5.58
N GLY A 66 -15.91 4.06 -5.31
CA GLY A 66 -15.54 3.65 -3.96
C GLY A 66 -14.46 4.53 -3.36
N MET A 67 -13.42 4.89 -4.14
CA MET A 67 -12.39 5.82 -3.69
C MET A 67 -12.98 7.20 -3.39
N THR A 68 -13.85 7.72 -4.24
CA THR A 68 -14.52 9.01 -4.06
C THR A 68 -15.38 9.01 -2.79
N LYS A 69 -16.18 7.95 -2.60
CA LYS A 69 -16.97 7.74 -1.38
C LYS A 69 -16.08 7.71 -0.14
N PHE A 70 -14.98 6.98 -0.18
CA PHE A 70 -14.05 6.89 0.96
C PHE A 70 -13.45 8.27 1.32
N ILE A 71 -13.08 9.07 0.31
CA ILE A 71 -12.45 10.37 0.55
C ILE A 71 -13.47 11.43 1.02
N PHE A 72 -14.66 11.49 0.40
CA PHE A 72 -15.56 12.64 0.54
C PHE A 72 -16.81 12.38 1.37
N ASP A 73 -17.12 11.12 1.74
CA ASP A 73 -18.28 10.79 2.58
C ASP A 73 -17.89 10.61 4.07
N GLY A 74 -16.77 11.22 4.50
CA GLY A 74 -16.38 11.30 5.91
C GLY A 74 -15.45 10.17 6.39
N TYR A 75 -15.21 9.12 5.62
CA TYR A 75 -14.33 8.03 6.06
C TYR A 75 -12.87 8.48 6.20
N PHE A 76 -12.39 9.32 5.29
CA PHE A 76 -11.04 9.87 5.33
C PHE A 76 -10.87 10.93 6.43
N ASP A 77 -11.94 11.59 6.86
CA ASP A 77 -11.93 12.55 7.96
C ASP A 77 -11.40 11.92 9.26
N HIS A 78 -11.64 10.63 9.50
CA HIS A 78 -11.07 9.92 10.64
C HIS A 78 -9.53 9.87 10.61
N ILE A 79 -8.94 9.85 9.42
CA ILE A 79 -7.48 9.92 9.24
C ILE A 79 -7.00 11.34 9.48
N LEU A 80 -7.67 12.34 8.89
CA LEU A 80 -7.33 13.75 9.06
C LEU A 80 -7.44 14.20 10.52
N ASN A 81 -8.48 13.76 11.23
CA ASN A 81 -8.67 14.06 12.65
C ASN A 81 -7.60 13.44 13.55
N SER A 82 -7.06 12.27 13.16
CA SER A 82 -6.05 11.56 13.96
C SER A 82 -4.63 12.01 13.68
N PHE A 83 -4.32 12.37 12.43
CA PHE A 83 -2.94 12.55 11.94
C PHE A 83 -2.71 13.88 11.22
N GLY A 84 -3.74 14.74 11.14
CA GLY A 84 -3.67 15.99 10.38
C GLY A 84 -3.80 15.77 8.88
N TRP A 85 -3.60 16.84 8.12
CA TRP A 85 -3.73 16.83 6.66
C TRP A 85 -2.73 15.87 6.02
N GLN A 86 -3.20 15.03 5.09
CA GLN A 86 -2.38 14.05 4.39
C GLN A 86 -2.46 14.23 2.88
N ASN A 87 -1.34 14.04 2.20
CA ASN A 87 -1.31 13.96 0.74
C ASN A 87 -1.67 12.53 0.33
N ILE A 88 -2.65 12.42 -0.55
CA ILE A 88 -3.05 11.14 -1.16
C ILE A 88 -2.30 10.98 -2.48
N GLU A 89 -1.61 9.87 -2.62
CA GLU A 89 -0.98 9.44 -3.86
C GLU A 89 -1.91 8.49 -4.61
N ILE A 90 -2.17 8.79 -5.88
CA ILE A 90 -3.03 7.97 -6.75
C ILE A 90 -2.19 7.47 -7.90
N GLY A 91 -2.41 6.21 -8.28
CA GLY A 91 -1.79 5.60 -9.45
C GLY A 91 -2.75 4.64 -10.16
N VAL A 92 -2.41 4.33 -11.40
CA VAL A 92 -3.13 3.35 -12.19
C VAL A 92 -2.45 1.99 -12.00
N THR A 93 -3.21 0.94 -11.72
CA THR A 93 -2.67 -0.42 -11.67
C THR A 93 -2.49 -0.96 -13.08
N SER A 94 -1.28 -1.39 -13.43
CA SER A 94 -1.02 -2.11 -14.68
C SER A 94 -1.21 -3.63 -14.51
N SER A 95 -0.90 -4.16 -13.33
CA SER A 95 -1.21 -5.55 -12.97
C SER A 95 -1.52 -5.66 -11.48
N VAL A 96 -2.41 -6.59 -11.15
CA VAL A 96 -2.73 -7.00 -9.78
C VAL A 96 -2.85 -8.52 -9.80
N GLU A 97 -1.89 -9.19 -9.20
CA GLU A 97 -1.84 -10.64 -9.06
C GLU A 97 -1.86 -10.99 -7.58
N ILE A 98 -2.78 -11.83 -7.16
CA ILE A 98 -2.89 -12.32 -5.78
C ILE A 98 -3.11 -13.83 -5.80
N SER A 99 -2.46 -14.53 -4.89
CA SER A 99 -2.63 -15.97 -4.69
C SER A 99 -3.81 -16.26 -3.75
N ASP A 100 -4.22 -17.51 -3.66
CA ASP A 100 -5.22 -17.99 -2.70
C ASP A 100 -4.80 -17.79 -1.23
N HIS A 101 -3.51 -17.47 -1.00
CA HIS A 101 -2.94 -17.22 0.34
C HIS A 101 -2.65 -15.74 0.61
N PHE A 102 -3.15 -14.84 -0.23
CA PHE A 102 -2.91 -13.40 -0.10
C PHE A 102 -3.36 -12.84 1.27
N ASP A 103 -4.46 -13.31 1.79
CA ASP A 103 -5.00 -12.94 3.11
C ASP A 103 -4.06 -13.29 4.27
N SER A 104 -3.18 -14.26 4.06
CA SER A 104 -2.16 -14.69 5.04
C SER A 104 -0.85 -13.92 4.94
N SER A 105 -0.76 -12.90 4.07
CA SER A 105 0.43 -12.07 3.92
C SER A 105 0.74 -11.30 5.20
N LYS A 106 2.01 -11.27 5.60
CA LYS A 106 2.49 -10.58 6.80
C LYS A 106 3.47 -9.46 6.49
N TYR A 107 4.05 -9.48 5.31
CA TYR A 107 5.06 -8.51 4.88
C TYR A 107 4.78 -8.04 3.46
N ALA A 108 5.17 -6.81 3.19
CA ALA A 108 5.20 -6.24 1.85
C ALA A 108 6.52 -5.52 1.61
N THR A 109 6.98 -5.53 0.37
CA THR A 109 8.09 -4.69 -0.07
C THR A 109 7.60 -3.66 -1.07
N LEU A 110 8.31 -2.55 -1.19
CA LEU A 110 8.06 -1.51 -2.17
C LEU A 110 9.33 -1.23 -2.96
N GLU A 111 9.26 -1.41 -4.26
CA GLU A 111 10.26 -0.94 -5.21
C GLU A 111 9.69 0.25 -6.00
N ILE A 112 10.47 1.33 -6.09
CA ILE A 112 10.10 2.53 -6.85
C ILE A 112 11.14 2.72 -7.95
N ILE A 113 10.68 2.77 -9.19
CA ILE A 113 11.51 2.95 -10.39
C ILE A 113 11.08 4.27 -11.05
N ASP A 114 12.02 5.19 -11.22
CA ASP A 114 11.79 6.42 -11.97
C ASP A 114 11.81 6.11 -13.48
N ILE A 115 10.85 6.69 -14.21
CA ILE A 115 10.77 6.58 -15.66
C ILE A 115 11.46 7.80 -16.25
N GLU A 116 12.65 7.58 -16.82
CA GLU A 116 13.50 8.66 -17.33
C GLU A 116 12.95 9.26 -18.64
N ALA A 117 13.10 10.59 -18.79
CA ALA A 117 12.59 11.32 -19.95
C ALA A 117 13.21 10.87 -21.30
N SER A 118 14.39 10.23 -21.27
CA SER A 118 15.08 9.68 -22.42
C SER A 118 14.61 8.30 -22.84
N GLU A 119 13.82 7.63 -22.00
CA GLU A 119 13.35 6.27 -22.27
C GLU A 119 12.21 6.25 -23.29
N SER A 120 12.21 5.24 -24.14
CA SER A 120 11.05 4.95 -24.99
C SER A 120 9.96 4.29 -24.16
N LEU A 121 8.84 4.97 -23.94
CA LEU A 121 7.70 4.41 -23.21
C LEU A 121 7.17 3.11 -23.84
N LYS A 122 7.36 2.91 -25.13
CA LYS A 122 6.96 1.67 -25.81
C LYS A 122 7.76 0.45 -25.35
N SER A 123 9.02 0.65 -24.97
CA SER A 123 9.92 -0.42 -24.47
C SER A 123 9.94 -0.54 -22.99
N PHE A 124 9.32 0.40 -22.26
CA PHE A 124 9.26 0.37 -20.80
C PHE A 124 8.30 -0.70 -20.29
N THR A 125 8.80 -1.60 -19.45
CA THR A 125 8.01 -2.71 -18.91
C THR A 125 7.18 -2.25 -17.71
N ILE A 126 5.86 -2.29 -17.84
CA ILE A 126 4.91 -1.94 -16.76
C ILE A 126 4.22 -3.17 -16.14
N HIS A 127 4.60 -4.37 -16.55
CA HIS A 127 4.07 -5.62 -16.01
C HIS A 127 5.18 -6.42 -15.36
N GLU A 128 4.89 -6.99 -14.21
CA GLU A 128 5.78 -7.90 -13.48
C GLU A 128 5.00 -9.16 -13.12
N GLN A 129 5.63 -10.31 -13.29
CA GLN A 129 5.02 -11.58 -12.90
C GLN A 129 5.29 -11.89 -11.43
N MET A 130 4.30 -12.46 -10.78
CA MET A 130 4.43 -12.96 -9.43
C MET A 130 5.33 -14.21 -9.40
N GLN A 131 6.20 -14.31 -8.38
CA GLN A 131 7.08 -15.45 -8.16
C GLN A 131 6.45 -16.44 -7.17
N ASN A 132 6.96 -17.69 -7.15
CA ASN A 132 6.39 -18.77 -6.34
C ASN A 132 6.42 -18.52 -4.82
N ASN A 133 7.34 -17.70 -4.33
CA ASN A 133 7.46 -17.35 -2.90
C ASN A 133 6.68 -16.09 -2.51
N GLU A 134 5.98 -15.49 -3.45
CA GLU A 134 5.17 -14.29 -3.26
C GLU A 134 3.70 -14.66 -3.08
N SER A 135 2.99 -13.96 -2.23
CA SER A 135 1.55 -14.13 -2.04
C SER A 135 0.71 -13.14 -2.84
N GLY A 136 1.35 -12.10 -3.37
CA GLY A 136 0.71 -11.13 -4.27
C GLY A 136 1.71 -10.14 -4.83
N LYS A 137 1.34 -9.53 -5.95
CA LYS A 137 2.12 -8.47 -6.59
C LYS A 137 1.20 -7.45 -7.25
N VAL A 138 1.49 -6.17 -7.01
CA VAL A 138 0.77 -5.05 -7.61
C VAL A 138 1.76 -4.12 -8.27
N VAL A 139 1.55 -3.86 -9.54
CA VAL A 139 2.33 -2.87 -10.29
C VAL A 139 1.46 -1.65 -10.56
N ILE A 140 1.97 -0.49 -10.16
CA ILE A 140 1.29 0.80 -10.24
C ILE A 140 2.18 1.75 -11.03
N PHE A 141 1.61 2.56 -11.90
CA PHE A 141 2.32 3.67 -12.54
C PHE A 141 1.62 4.99 -12.26
N ASN A 142 2.44 6.03 -12.07
CA ASN A 142 1.99 7.41 -11.84
C ASN A 142 2.54 8.29 -12.95
N PRO A 143 1.77 8.57 -14.01
CA PRO A 143 2.28 9.37 -15.13
C PRO A 143 2.53 10.83 -14.75
N ASP A 144 1.87 11.37 -13.73
CA ASP A 144 2.11 12.71 -13.18
C ASP A 144 3.46 12.83 -12.44
N LYS A 145 4.02 11.69 -11.99
CA LYS A 145 5.31 11.62 -11.29
C LYS A 145 6.38 10.87 -12.05
N TRP A 146 6.02 10.27 -13.18
CA TRP A 146 6.87 9.38 -13.98
C TRP A 146 7.53 8.28 -13.14
N LYS A 147 6.69 7.57 -12.37
CA LYS A 147 7.14 6.47 -11.50
C LYS A 147 6.38 5.19 -11.76
N LYS A 148 7.10 4.07 -11.66
CA LYS A 148 6.56 2.72 -11.51
C LYS A 148 6.80 2.27 -10.08
N CYS A 149 5.76 1.83 -9.39
CA CYS A 149 5.81 1.31 -8.03
C CYS A 149 5.41 -0.16 -8.06
N ILE A 150 6.18 -1.03 -7.42
CA ILE A 150 5.92 -2.46 -7.33
C ILE A 150 5.77 -2.81 -5.86
N PHE A 151 4.56 -3.19 -5.45
CA PHE A 151 4.31 -3.82 -4.16
C PHE A 151 4.33 -5.32 -4.32
N THR A 152 5.16 -5.99 -3.54
CA THR A 152 5.23 -7.45 -3.48
C THR A 152 4.90 -7.92 -2.06
N PHE A 153 4.01 -8.90 -1.94
CA PHE A 153 3.48 -9.39 -0.68
C PHE A 153 4.02 -10.79 -0.37
N TYR A 154 4.25 -11.05 0.92
CA TYR A 154 4.87 -12.27 1.39
C TYR A 154 4.23 -12.76 2.70
N THR A 155 4.15 -14.08 2.87
CA THR A 155 3.74 -14.70 4.15
C THR A 155 4.86 -14.71 5.18
N ASN A 156 6.12 -14.73 4.73
CA ASN A 156 7.30 -14.68 5.58
C ASN A 156 8.15 -13.46 5.25
N LYS A 157 8.94 -12.98 6.22
CA LYS A 157 9.82 -11.82 6.02
C LYS A 157 10.82 -12.11 4.88
N PRO A 158 10.82 -11.33 3.80
CA PRO A 158 11.74 -11.55 2.70
C PRO A 158 13.16 -11.10 3.06
N ASP A 159 14.16 -11.79 2.49
CA ASP A 159 15.56 -11.35 2.53
C ASP A 159 15.80 -10.38 1.37
N THR A 160 15.80 -9.09 1.67
CA THR A 160 15.88 -8.03 0.64
C THR A 160 16.41 -6.74 1.22
N GLN A 161 16.96 -5.87 0.36
CA GLN A 161 17.36 -4.50 0.70
C GLN A 161 16.23 -3.48 0.42
N LEU A 162 15.12 -3.90 -0.15
CA LEU A 162 13.97 -3.02 -0.41
C LEU A 162 13.30 -2.60 0.91
N PRO A 163 12.69 -1.42 0.96
CA PRO A 163 11.81 -1.04 2.05
C PRO A 163 10.78 -2.13 2.32
N THR A 164 10.76 -2.61 3.56
CA THR A 164 9.89 -3.70 4.00
C THR A 164 8.90 -3.19 5.04
N PHE A 165 7.66 -3.60 4.89
CA PHE A 165 6.54 -3.23 5.75
C PHE A 165 5.96 -4.47 6.41
N GLU A 166 5.53 -4.32 7.66
CA GLU A 166 4.65 -5.28 8.32
C GLU A 166 3.20 -5.03 7.88
N ILE A 167 2.47 -6.11 7.62
CA ILE A 167 1.04 -6.06 7.32
C ILE A 167 0.26 -6.36 8.60
N LEU A 168 -0.55 -5.43 9.05
CA LEU A 168 -1.37 -5.56 10.26
C LEU A 168 -2.74 -6.18 9.99
N HIS A 169 -3.30 -5.93 8.80
CA HIS A 169 -4.60 -6.42 8.37
C HIS A 169 -4.76 -6.26 6.87
N ILE A 170 -5.57 -7.13 6.26
CA ILE A 170 -6.01 -7.03 4.87
C ILE A 170 -7.53 -7.04 4.87
N SER A 171 -8.15 -5.98 4.34
CA SER A 171 -9.59 -5.92 4.09
C SER A 171 -9.88 -6.23 2.62
N GLN A 172 -10.91 -7.06 2.37
CA GLN A 172 -11.40 -7.45 1.03
C GLN A 172 -12.91 -7.32 0.94
#